data_bb189b1e1f17a865c2be2bd8de811949
#
_entry.id   bb189b1e1f17a865c2be2bd8de811949
#
_cell.length_a   1.000
_cell.length_b   1.000
_cell.length_c   1.000
_cell.angle_alpha   90.00
_cell.angle_beta   90.00
_cell.angle_gamma   90.00
#
_symmetry.space_group_name_H-M   'P 1'
#
loop_
_entity.id
_entity.type
_entity.pdbx_description
1 polymer ?
#
loop_
_entity_poly.entity_id
_entity_poly.type
_entity_poly.pdbx_seq_one_letter_code
_entity_poly.pdbx_strand_id
1 'polypeptide(L)'
;MPYHVKFKHAPSGYVAKSVKKGESATVIQKEFLSSEDGMALVHRLEGFATEVVDMLPKEARVKSSQVDHLLLHFDREGNATVYVNELAQIASIKTRSDLAKGQAVFEHDIVDVERLEYQGVSVPPDHGVLVVFSKGWRKGLYFDFEPLPPMDKERVEDLWRSLGRCYGYLLFQEFHAISEQAWAALFAAKWFPFVGLKPTTIKEMIGWVNSAQSADEVLPKAAEEVRARLPSLRKLWAKHAVFSDHKVILDAAADRFEAGDWIAANSIIYPRIEGVLRNVSKLSNQVRLTQSELAKAPLLASGLTRSSRLLPQMFQKYLQEVYFETFDPKNPSNISRNSVGHGVASADEFSEKAAVIGLLIVEQVFFHLPSAT
;
A
#
# COMPACT_ATOMS: atom_id res chain seq x y z
N MET A 1 -21.54 5.17 24.58
CA MET A 1 -21.22 3.99 25.45
C MET A 1 -21.55 2.73 24.67
N PRO A 2 -20.79 1.61 24.87
CA PRO A 2 -21.11 0.36 24.20
C PRO A 2 -22.46 -0.22 24.65
N TYR A 3 -23.07 -0.96 23.76
CA TYR A 3 -24.26 -1.79 24.05
C TYR A 3 -23.81 -3.23 24.23
N HIS A 4 -24.44 -3.94 25.17
CA HIS A 4 -24.19 -5.36 25.40
C HIS A 4 -25.42 -6.14 24.92
N VAL A 5 -25.19 -7.09 24.03
CA VAL A 5 -26.25 -7.93 23.46
C VAL A 5 -25.84 -9.40 23.53
N LYS A 6 -26.84 -10.28 23.41
CA LYS A 6 -26.63 -11.73 23.42
C LYS A 6 -27.16 -12.32 22.13
N PHE A 7 -26.28 -12.90 21.32
CA PHE A 7 -26.69 -13.71 20.17
C PHE A 7 -27.28 -15.05 20.64
N LYS A 8 -28.29 -15.53 19.94
CA LYS A 8 -28.82 -16.90 20.18
C LYS A 8 -27.77 -17.97 19.88
N HIS A 9 -26.98 -17.72 18.85
CA HIS A 9 -25.82 -18.51 18.45
C HIS A 9 -24.72 -17.53 18.07
N ALA A 10 -23.47 -17.87 18.37
CA ALA A 10 -22.35 -17.05 17.91
C ALA A 10 -22.38 -16.94 16.39
N PRO A 11 -22.13 -15.74 15.82
CA PRO A 11 -22.02 -15.57 14.38
C PRO A 11 -21.05 -16.58 13.78
N SER A 12 -21.39 -17.12 12.63
CA SER A 12 -20.59 -18.10 11.89
C SER A 12 -20.39 -17.67 10.46
N GLY A 13 -19.49 -18.34 9.74
CA GLY A 13 -19.18 -18.00 8.36
C GLY A 13 -20.34 -18.23 7.38
N TYR A 14 -20.16 -17.73 6.18
CA TYR A 14 -21.12 -17.81 5.07
C TYR A 14 -20.73 -18.88 4.09
N VAL A 15 -21.74 -19.61 3.58
CA VAL A 15 -21.55 -20.55 2.48
C VAL A 15 -21.29 -19.76 1.19
N ALA A 16 -20.14 -19.97 0.57
CA ALA A 16 -19.71 -19.22 -0.63
C ALA A 16 -20.58 -19.52 -1.86
N LYS A 17 -21.13 -20.74 -1.97
CA LYS A 17 -22.02 -21.18 -3.05
C LYS A 17 -23.07 -22.12 -2.48
N SER A 18 -24.26 -22.14 -3.12
CA SER A 18 -25.28 -23.11 -2.75
C SER A 18 -24.77 -24.54 -2.96
N VAL A 19 -24.99 -25.42 -1.98
CA VAL A 19 -24.61 -26.84 -2.03
C VAL A 19 -25.80 -27.71 -1.70
N LYS A 20 -25.82 -28.91 -2.25
CA LYS A 20 -26.87 -29.90 -1.95
C LYS A 20 -26.50 -30.69 -0.70
N LYS A 21 -27.47 -31.35 -0.10
CA LYS A 21 -27.26 -32.20 1.08
C LYS A 21 -26.23 -33.29 0.75
N GLY A 22 -25.18 -33.35 1.59
CA GLY A 22 -24.07 -34.30 1.45
C GLY A 22 -22.88 -33.81 0.60
N GLU A 23 -22.97 -32.64 -0.02
CA GLU A 23 -21.85 -32.01 -0.71
C GLU A 23 -20.98 -31.16 0.24
N SER A 24 -19.73 -30.95 -0.12
CA SER A 24 -18.83 -30.09 0.64
C SER A 24 -19.16 -28.59 0.39
N ALA A 25 -19.25 -27.82 1.45
CA ALA A 25 -19.46 -26.37 1.40
C ALA A 25 -18.17 -25.61 1.69
N THR A 26 -17.89 -24.55 0.95
CA THR A 26 -16.86 -23.57 1.28
C THR A 26 -17.49 -22.49 2.14
N VAL A 27 -16.98 -22.31 3.36
CA VAL A 27 -17.47 -21.33 4.33
C VAL A 27 -16.46 -20.18 4.42
N ILE A 28 -16.95 -18.95 4.24
CA ILE A 28 -16.18 -17.73 4.40
C ILE A 28 -16.37 -17.26 5.83
N GLN A 29 -15.30 -17.31 6.62
CA GLN A 29 -15.31 -16.89 8.03
C GLN A 29 -14.65 -15.53 8.24
N LYS A 30 -13.83 -15.09 7.28
CA LYS A 30 -13.10 -13.83 7.31
C LYS A 30 -13.12 -13.20 5.93
N GLU A 31 -13.54 -11.94 5.85
CA GLU A 31 -13.63 -11.22 4.59
C GLU A 31 -13.50 -9.70 4.79
N PHE A 32 -13.01 -9.03 3.77
CA PHE A 32 -13.10 -7.58 3.63
C PHE A 32 -13.83 -7.27 2.32
N LEU A 33 -14.86 -6.45 2.43
CA LEU A 33 -15.64 -5.91 1.32
C LEU A 33 -15.59 -4.38 1.36
N SER A 34 -15.62 -3.76 0.19
CA SER A 34 -15.60 -2.30 0.03
C SER A 34 -16.74 -1.84 -0.88
N SER A 35 -16.90 -0.53 -0.99
CA SER A 35 -17.87 0.06 -1.93
C SER A 35 -17.67 -0.38 -3.38
N GLU A 36 -16.47 -0.84 -3.74
CA GLU A 36 -16.15 -1.35 -5.09
C GLU A 36 -16.73 -2.73 -5.36
N ASP A 37 -17.02 -3.49 -4.31
CA ASP A 37 -17.67 -4.81 -4.45
C ASP A 37 -19.19 -4.69 -4.71
N GLY A 38 -19.68 -3.44 -4.78
CA GLY A 38 -21.03 -3.12 -5.21
C GLY A 38 -22.11 -3.83 -4.39
N MET A 39 -22.98 -4.59 -5.05
CA MET A 39 -24.10 -5.27 -4.41
C MET A 39 -23.68 -6.31 -3.37
N ALA A 40 -22.48 -6.88 -3.48
CA ALA A 40 -21.98 -7.82 -2.47
C ALA A 40 -21.80 -7.13 -1.11
N LEU A 41 -21.18 -5.92 -1.09
CA LEU A 41 -21.09 -5.11 0.13
C LEU A 41 -22.50 -4.74 0.65
N VAL A 42 -23.37 -4.25 -0.23
CA VAL A 42 -24.72 -3.80 0.17
C VAL A 42 -25.47 -4.92 0.88
N HIS A 43 -25.56 -6.10 0.28
CA HIS A 43 -26.27 -7.23 0.87
C HIS A 43 -25.66 -7.68 2.20
N ARG A 44 -24.33 -7.70 2.30
CA ARG A 44 -23.67 -8.05 3.58
C ARG A 44 -23.92 -7.00 4.64
N LEU A 45 -23.76 -5.72 4.26
CA LEU A 45 -23.93 -4.61 5.19
C LEU A 45 -25.36 -4.50 5.71
N GLU A 46 -26.36 -4.61 4.83
CA GLU A 46 -27.77 -4.59 5.24
C GLU A 46 -28.11 -5.76 6.15
N GLY A 47 -27.67 -6.98 5.82
CA GLY A 47 -27.89 -8.15 6.66
C GLY A 47 -27.29 -7.95 8.06
N PHE A 48 -26.02 -7.66 8.16
CA PHE A 48 -25.36 -7.51 9.45
C PHE A 48 -25.84 -6.30 10.25
N ALA A 49 -25.93 -5.13 9.60
CA ALA A 49 -26.35 -3.91 10.30
C ALA A 49 -27.78 -4.04 10.82
N THR A 50 -28.66 -4.66 10.05
CA THR A 50 -30.05 -4.88 10.48
C THR A 50 -30.11 -5.86 11.65
N GLU A 51 -29.46 -7.02 11.56
CA GLU A 51 -29.45 -8.00 12.64
C GLU A 51 -28.88 -7.42 13.94
N VAL A 52 -27.78 -6.67 13.87
CA VAL A 52 -27.16 -6.06 15.05
C VAL A 52 -28.02 -4.95 15.62
N VAL A 53 -28.58 -4.08 14.75
CA VAL A 53 -29.41 -2.95 15.20
C VAL A 53 -30.72 -3.43 15.83
N ASP A 54 -31.32 -4.49 15.29
CA ASP A 54 -32.55 -5.07 15.85
C ASP A 54 -32.36 -5.70 17.24
N MET A 55 -31.13 -6.05 17.59
CA MET A 55 -30.80 -6.54 18.93
C MET A 55 -30.50 -5.44 19.94
N LEU A 56 -30.27 -4.21 19.47
CA LEU A 56 -30.00 -3.08 20.38
C LEU A 56 -31.27 -2.71 21.19
N PRO A 57 -31.09 -2.19 22.42
CA PRO A 57 -32.21 -1.62 23.17
C PRO A 57 -32.93 -0.54 22.37
N LYS A 58 -34.27 -0.49 22.46
CA LYS A 58 -35.08 0.51 21.74
C LYS A 58 -34.68 1.95 22.06
N GLU A 59 -34.14 2.18 23.23
CA GLU A 59 -33.63 3.46 23.71
C GLU A 59 -32.40 3.93 22.93
N ALA A 60 -31.69 3.02 22.26
CA ALA A 60 -30.53 3.36 21.41
C ALA A 60 -30.93 4.22 20.19
N ARG A 61 -32.20 4.13 19.74
CA ARG A 61 -32.73 4.89 18.60
C ARG A 61 -31.88 4.85 17.33
N VAL A 62 -31.13 3.77 17.12
CA VAL A 62 -30.28 3.57 15.95
C VAL A 62 -31.11 2.93 14.84
N LYS A 63 -30.96 3.43 13.62
CA LYS A 63 -31.49 2.78 12.41
C LYS A 63 -30.33 2.24 11.59
N SER A 64 -30.51 1.08 10.96
CA SER A 64 -29.47 0.45 10.13
C SER A 64 -28.95 1.37 9.02
N SER A 65 -29.83 2.18 8.42
CA SER A 65 -29.47 3.18 7.40
C SER A 65 -28.60 4.35 7.89
N GLN A 66 -28.47 4.53 9.20
CA GLN A 66 -27.70 5.59 9.85
C GLN A 66 -26.37 5.09 10.43
N VAL A 67 -26.00 3.84 10.16
CA VAL A 67 -24.77 3.25 10.63
C VAL A 67 -23.62 3.64 9.69
N ASP A 68 -22.77 4.55 10.14
CA ASP A 68 -21.54 4.94 9.43
C ASP A 68 -20.33 4.19 9.98
N HIS A 69 -20.32 3.95 11.29
CA HIS A 69 -19.31 3.18 11.98
C HIS A 69 -19.96 2.18 12.92
N LEU A 70 -19.51 0.93 12.86
CA LEU A 70 -19.94 -0.11 13.78
C LEU A 70 -18.70 -0.97 14.10
N LEU A 71 -18.50 -1.21 15.38
CA LEU A 71 -17.58 -2.25 15.84
C LEU A 71 -18.35 -3.17 16.76
N LEU A 72 -18.39 -4.44 16.40
CA LEU A 72 -18.95 -5.50 17.22
C LEU A 72 -17.85 -6.52 17.47
N HIS A 73 -17.69 -6.93 18.72
CA HIS A 73 -16.92 -8.13 19.07
C HIS A 73 -17.71 -9.04 19.98
N PHE A 74 -17.51 -10.34 19.88
CA PHE A 74 -18.29 -11.35 20.57
C PHE A 74 -17.45 -12.56 20.96
N ASP A 75 -17.81 -13.17 22.09
CA ASP A 75 -17.23 -14.42 22.58
C ASP A 75 -17.89 -15.66 21.95
N ARG A 76 -17.39 -16.85 22.30
CA ARG A 76 -17.93 -18.14 21.81
C ARG A 76 -19.34 -18.44 22.32
N GLU A 77 -19.72 -17.86 23.45
CA GLU A 77 -21.04 -17.98 24.05
C GLU A 77 -22.06 -17.00 23.41
N GLY A 78 -21.59 -16.14 22.51
CA GLY A 78 -22.40 -15.14 21.80
C GLY A 78 -22.67 -13.88 22.63
N ASN A 79 -21.94 -13.64 23.74
CA ASN A 79 -22.01 -12.35 24.41
C ASN A 79 -21.23 -11.34 23.55
N ALA A 80 -21.87 -10.23 23.20
CA ALA A 80 -21.30 -9.27 22.30
C ALA A 80 -21.33 -7.85 22.87
N THR A 81 -20.31 -7.10 22.52
CA THR A 81 -20.21 -5.67 22.77
C THR A 81 -20.28 -4.93 21.44
N VAL A 82 -21.19 -3.97 21.35
CA VAL A 82 -21.50 -3.22 20.13
C VAL A 82 -21.26 -1.74 20.35
N TYR A 83 -20.49 -1.15 19.45
CA TYR A 83 -20.27 0.30 19.36
C TYR A 83 -20.85 0.80 18.04
N VAL A 84 -21.67 1.85 18.07
CA VAL A 84 -22.29 2.42 16.85
C VAL A 84 -22.06 3.92 16.83
N ASN A 85 -21.46 4.42 15.77
CA ASN A 85 -21.21 5.83 15.41
C ASN A 85 -20.42 6.69 16.44
N GLU A 86 -20.26 6.25 17.68
CA GLU A 86 -19.60 7.01 18.77
C GLU A 86 -18.09 6.70 18.89
N LEU A 87 -17.48 6.18 17.82
CA LEU A 87 -16.09 5.74 17.87
C LEU A 87 -15.16 6.82 17.28
N ALA A 88 -14.23 7.32 18.10
CA ALA A 88 -13.12 8.12 17.61
C ALA A 88 -12.05 7.21 16.99
N GLN A 89 -11.80 7.38 15.71
CA GLN A 89 -10.79 6.64 14.96
C GLN A 89 -9.40 7.24 15.16
N ILE A 90 -8.41 6.41 15.39
CA ILE A 90 -6.99 6.78 15.45
C ILE A 90 -6.26 5.97 14.38
N ALA A 91 -5.71 6.66 13.37
CA ALA A 91 -4.92 6.02 12.34
C ALA A 91 -3.42 6.27 12.59
N SER A 92 -2.63 5.22 12.65
CA SER A 92 -1.16 5.30 12.53
C SER A 92 -0.79 5.25 11.07
N ILE A 93 -0.12 6.28 10.60
CA ILE A 93 0.18 6.48 9.19
C ILE A 93 1.67 6.60 8.94
N LYS A 94 2.12 6.17 7.76
CA LYS A 94 3.43 6.49 7.21
C LYS A 94 3.33 7.79 6.44
N THR A 95 4.19 8.75 6.77
CA THR A 95 4.15 10.09 6.16
C THR A 95 5.13 10.24 5.04
N ARG A 96 4.84 11.16 4.11
CA ARG A 96 5.65 11.49 2.96
C ARG A 96 6.79 12.46 3.30
N SER A 97 6.58 13.28 4.32
CA SER A 97 7.52 14.30 4.80
C SER A 97 7.49 14.38 6.31
N ASP A 98 8.46 15.07 6.89
CA ASP A 98 8.47 15.38 8.32
C ASP A 98 7.21 16.22 8.67
N LEU A 99 6.57 15.88 9.78
CA LEU A 99 5.42 16.59 10.33
C LEU A 99 5.74 17.12 11.72
N ALA A 100 5.40 18.37 11.97
CA ALA A 100 5.55 18.98 13.29
C ALA A 100 4.41 18.57 14.23
N LYS A 101 4.66 18.57 15.54
CA LYS A 101 3.63 18.32 16.56
C LYS A 101 2.48 19.29 16.40
N GLY A 102 1.25 18.78 16.28
CA GLY A 102 0.03 19.57 16.13
C GLY A 102 -0.24 20.04 14.68
N GLN A 103 0.62 19.68 13.73
CA GLN A 103 0.37 19.95 12.32
C GLN A 103 -0.82 19.10 11.82
N ALA A 104 -1.69 19.73 11.03
CA ALA A 104 -2.75 19.00 10.33
C ALA A 104 -2.16 18.04 9.29
N VAL A 105 -2.73 16.85 9.20
CA VAL A 105 -2.34 15.83 8.23
C VAL A 105 -3.41 15.74 7.16
N PHE A 106 -2.98 15.89 5.92
CA PHE A 106 -3.87 15.79 4.76
C PHE A 106 -3.62 14.46 4.02
N GLU A 107 -4.56 14.06 3.19
CA GLU A 107 -4.47 12.82 2.42
C GLU A 107 -3.20 12.74 1.55
N HIS A 108 -2.75 13.88 1.03
CA HIS A 108 -1.52 13.94 0.24
C HIS A 108 -0.22 13.74 1.05
N ASP A 109 -0.29 13.87 2.38
CA ASP A 109 0.84 13.60 3.28
C ASP A 109 0.99 12.10 3.58
N ILE A 110 -0.06 11.30 3.33
CA ILE A 110 -0.12 9.89 3.71
C ILE A 110 0.47 9.03 2.61
N VAL A 111 1.47 8.22 2.98
CA VAL A 111 2.07 7.19 2.11
C VAL A 111 1.41 5.84 2.33
N ASP A 112 1.11 5.51 3.59
CA ASP A 112 0.48 4.24 3.96
C ASP A 112 -0.26 4.35 5.28
N VAL A 113 -1.18 3.40 5.55
CA VAL A 113 -1.89 3.28 6.82
C VAL A 113 -1.44 1.98 7.48
N GLU A 114 -0.70 2.12 8.58
CA GLU A 114 -0.13 0.98 9.30
C GLU A 114 -1.13 0.33 10.25
N ARG A 115 -1.96 1.13 10.91
CA ARG A 115 -2.96 0.70 11.89
C ARG A 115 -4.17 1.62 11.88
N LEU A 116 -5.35 1.07 12.18
CA LEU A 116 -6.57 1.82 12.49
C LEU A 116 -7.14 1.29 13.79
N GLU A 117 -7.18 2.13 14.80
CA GLU A 117 -7.68 1.82 16.14
C GLU A 117 -8.88 2.69 16.49
N TYR A 118 -9.60 2.29 17.51
CA TYR A 118 -10.69 3.08 18.07
C TYR A 118 -10.37 3.45 19.52
N GLN A 119 -10.49 4.72 19.85
CA GLN A 119 -10.12 5.26 21.16
C GLN A 119 -10.95 4.59 22.27
N GLY A 120 -10.26 4.04 23.25
CA GLY A 120 -10.90 3.43 24.42
C GLY A 120 -11.56 2.08 24.15
N VAL A 121 -11.33 1.47 23.00
CA VAL A 121 -11.83 0.13 22.65
C VAL A 121 -10.72 -0.90 22.79
N SER A 122 -11.03 -1.98 23.53
CA SER A 122 -10.19 -3.18 23.62
C SER A 122 -10.99 -4.37 23.12
N VAL A 123 -10.42 -5.11 22.18
CA VAL A 123 -11.02 -6.35 21.67
C VAL A 123 -10.17 -7.52 22.16
N PRO A 124 -10.74 -8.45 22.94
CA PRO A 124 -10.05 -9.66 23.35
C PRO A 124 -9.60 -10.48 22.14
N PRO A 125 -8.39 -11.10 22.17
CA PRO A 125 -7.83 -11.80 21.01
C PRO A 125 -8.60 -13.07 20.59
N ASP A 126 -9.43 -13.61 21.49
CA ASP A 126 -10.27 -14.78 21.27
C ASP A 126 -11.71 -14.44 20.84
N HIS A 127 -12.01 -13.14 20.62
CA HIS A 127 -13.31 -12.69 20.15
C HIS A 127 -13.38 -12.65 18.63
N GLY A 128 -14.54 -13.06 18.09
CA GLY A 128 -14.91 -12.74 16.73
C GLY A 128 -15.25 -11.25 16.58
N VAL A 129 -15.06 -10.68 15.40
CA VAL A 129 -15.25 -9.25 15.15
C VAL A 129 -16.02 -8.99 13.86
N LEU A 130 -16.76 -7.88 13.87
CA LEU A 130 -17.37 -7.27 12.69
C LEU A 130 -17.19 -5.76 12.79
N VAL A 131 -16.62 -5.14 11.75
CA VAL A 131 -16.34 -3.71 11.73
C VAL A 131 -16.85 -3.11 10.44
N VAL A 132 -17.66 -2.06 10.57
CA VAL A 132 -18.05 -1.17 9.46
C VAL A 132 -17.36 0.16 9.69
N PHE A 133 -16.74 0.69 8.66
CA PHE A 133 -16.06 1.99 8.73
C PHE A 133 -16.21 2.74 7.40
N SER A 134 -16.04 4.05 7.45
CA SER A 134 -16.23 4.91 6.29
C SER A 134 -15.02 5.82 6.07
N LYS A 135 -14.74 6.14 4.81
CA LYS A 135 -13.84 7.19 4.39
C LYS A 135 -14.54 8.04 3.31
N GLY A 136 -15.08 9.19 3.73
CA GLY A 136 -15.96 9.97 2.87
C GLY A 136 -17.22 9.16 2.52
N TRP A 137 -17.51 9.03 1.22
CA TRP A 137 -18.65 8.25 0.73
C TRP A 137 -18.37 6.74 0.65
N ARG A 138 -17.10 6.32 0.72
CA ARG A 138 -16.70 4.92 0.64
C ARG A 138 -16.90 4.23 1.96
N LYS A 139 -17.46 3.01 1.91
CA LYS A 139 -17.64 2.14 3.08
C LYS A 139 -16.79 0.89 2.94
N GLY A 140 -16.34 0.39 4.08
CA GLY A 140 -15.66 -0.89 4.23
C GLY A 140 -16.35 -1.72 5.29
N LEU A 141 -16.45 -3.01 5.04
CA LEU A 141 -16.92 -4.04 5.96
C LEU A 141 -15.82 -5.07 6.13
N TYR A 142 -15.34 -5.22 7.34
CA TYR A 142 -14.41 -6.29 7.73
C TYR A 142 -15.06 -7.18 8.77
N PHE A 143 -14.95 -8.49 8.59
CA PHE A 143 -15.34 -9.42 9.63
C PHE A 143 -14.35 -10.59 9.74
N ASP A 144 -14.21 -11.11 10.94
CA ASP A 144 -13.51 -12.34 11.27
C ASP A 144 -14.30 -13.05 12.37
N PHE A 145 -15.02 -14.11 12.01
CA PHE A 145 -15.91 -14.85 12.90
C PHE A 145 -15.26 -16.11 13.48
N GLU A 146 -13.98 -16.31 13.19
CA GLU A 146 -13.21 -17.41 13.74
C GLU A 146 -12.34 -16.91 14.92
N PRO A 147 -12.88 -16.86 16.14
CA PRO A 147 -12.11 -16.44 17.30
C PRO A 147 -10.95 -17.41 17.53
N LEU A 148 -9.77 -16.85 17.66
CA LEU A 148 -8.55 -17.63 17.82
C LEU A 148 -8.52 -18.36 19.18
N PRO A 149 -7.94 -19.56 19.25
CA PRO A 149 -7.66 -20.19 20.54
C PRO A 149 -6.72 -19.30 21.36
N PRO A 150 -6.92 -19.15 22.68
CA PRO A 150 -6.11 -18.29 23.55
C PRO A 150 -4.59 -18.57 23.54
N MET A 151 -4.20 -19.72 23.03
CA MET A 151 -2.82 -20.24 23.05
C MET A 151 -2.02 -19.94 21.79
N ASP A 152 -2.62 -19.47 20.71
CA ASP A 152 -1.95 -19.29 19.42
C ASP A 152 -1.56 -17.82 19.19
N LYS A 153 -0.56 -17.35 19.94
CA LYS A 153 -0.05 -15.97 19.86
C LYS A 153 0.56 -15.65 18.48
N GLU A 154 1.00 -16.64 17.72
CA GLU A 154 1.61 -16.44 16.41
C GLU A 154 0.54 -16.19 15.31
N ARG A 155 -0.69 -16.64 15.55
CA ARG A 155 -1.83 -16.46 14.63
C ARG A 155 -2.60 -15.16 14.83
N VAL A 156 -2.33 -14.41 15.89
CA VAL A 156 -2.97 -13.10 16.10
C VAL A 156 -2.44 -12.12 15.08
N GLU A 157 -3.00 -12.17 13.88
CA GLU A 157 -2.93 -11.01 13.01
C GLU A 157 -3.55 -9.85 13.80
N ASP A 158 -2.75 -8.85 14.08
CA ASP A 158 -3.19 -7.69 14.84
C ASP A 158 -4.41 -7.07 14.12
N LEU A 159 -5.58 -7.16 14.75
CA LEU A 159 -6.84 -6.64 14.22
C LEU A 159 -6.67 -5.20 13.70
N TRP A 160 -5.98 -4.39 14.46
CA TRP A 160 -5.79 -2.98 14.15
C TRP A 160 -4.92 -2.76 12.91
N ARG A 161 -3.94 -3.64 12.67
CA ARG A 161 -3.21 -3.67 11.40
C ARG A 161 -4.09 -4.08 10.24
N SER A 162 -4.91 -5.11 10.42
CA SER A 162 -5.85 -5.55 9.37
C SER A 162 -6.82 -4.44 9.01
N LEU A 163 -7.36 -3.73 10.00
CA LEU A 163 -8.22 -2.57 9.77
C LEU A 163 -7.47 -1.41 9.11
N GLY A 164 -6.21 -1.15 9.49
CA GLY A 164 -5.36 -0.16 8.83
C GLY A 164 -5.19 -0.44 7.34
N ARG A 165 -4.96 -1.71 6.97
CA ARG A 165 -4.88 -2.16 5.57
C ARG A 165 -6.21 -1.94 4.81
N CYS A 166 -7.32 -2.31 5.44
CA CYS A 166 -8.65 -2.12 4.85
C CYS A 166 -8.97 -0.64 4.66
N TYR A 167 -8.65 0.20 5.63
CA TYR A 167 -8.81 1.64 5.55
C TYR A 167 -7.89 2.27 4.48
N GLY A 168 -6.64 1.83 4.40
CA GLY A 168 -5.70 2.23 3.35
C GLY A 168 -6.21 1.88 1.96
N TYR A 169 -6.85 0.72 1.79
CA TYR A 169 -7.50 0.36 0.53
C TYR A 169 -8.60 1.36 0.14
N LEU A 170 -9.46 1.78 1.07
CA LEU A 170 -10.47 2.81 0.79
C LEU A 170 -9.84 4.17 0.47
N LEU A 171 -8.76 4.52 1.17
CA LEU A 171 -8.08 5.79 0.99
C LEU A 171 -7.39 5.90 -0.38
N PHE A 172 -6.74 4.80 -0.84
CA PHE A 172 -5.90 4.79 -2.03
C PHE A 172 -6.55 4.07 -3.22
N GLN A 173 -7.85 3.95 -3.23
CA GLN A 173 -8.59 3.17 -4.20
C GLN A 173 -8.30 3.52 -5.65
N GLU A 174 -8.11 4.81 -5.96
CA GLU A 174 -7.76 5.28 -7.30
C GLU A 174 -6.47 4.64 -7.85
N PHE A 175 -5.52 4.28 -6.98
CA PHE A 175 -4.28 3.60 -7.39
C PHE A 175 -4.49 2.10 -7.58
N HIS A 176 -5.46 1.51 -6.87
CA HIS A 176 -5.82 0.10 -7.03
C HIS A 176 -6.72 -0.14 -8.24
N ALA A 177 -7.41 0.90 -8.72
CA ALA A 177 -8.30 0.86 -9.87
C ALA A 177 -7.61 1.09 -11.23
N ILE A 178 -6.27 1.25 -11.27
CA ILE A 178 -5.52 1.39 -12.52
C ILE A 178 -5.69 0.13 -13.35
N SER A 179 -6.21 0.27 -14.57
CA SER A 179 -6.47 -0.86 -15.47
C SER A 179 -5.17 -1.54 -15.95
N GLU A 180 -5.27 -2.80 -16.36
CA GLU A 180 -4.12 -3.53 -16.93
C GLU A 180 -3.55 -2.83 -18.17
N GLN A 181 -4.42 -2.24 -18.99
CA GLN A 181 -4.00 -1.47 -20.17
C GLN A 181 -3.20 -0.22 -19.76
N ALA A 182 -3.66 0.52 -18.75
CA ALA A 182 -2.96 1.68 -18.24
C ALA A 182 -1.62 1.29 -17.60
N TRP A 183 -1.55 0.17 -16.88
CA TRP A 183 -0.29 -0.37 -16.35
C TRP A 183 0.69 -0.71 -17.47
N ALA A 184 0.24 -1.39 -18.53
CA ALA A 184 1.08 -1.72 -19.66
C ALA A 184 1.65 -0.46 -20.34
N ALA A 185 0.81 0.57 -20.53
CA ALA A 185 1.23 1.84 -21.11
C ALA A 185 2.20 2.62 -20.20
N LEU A 186 1.99 2.64 -18.88
CA LEU A 186 2.93 3.22 -17.93
C LEU A 186 4.30 2.54 -17.99
N PHE A 187 4.33 1.21 -17.98
CA PHE A 187 5.58 0.44 -18.04
C PHE A 187 6.31 0.61 -19.36
N ALA A 188 5.57 0.62 -20.50
CA ALA A 188 6.14 0.91 -21.80
C ALA A 188 6.77 2.31 -21.85
N ALA A 189 6.16 3.28 -21.18
CA ALA A 189 6.70 4.62 -21.01
C ALA A 189 7.70 4.74 -19.85
N LYS A 190 8.12 3.62 -19.21
CA LYS A 190 9.05 3.57 -18.06
C LYS A 190 8.55 4.28 -16.79
N TRP A 191 7.28 4.66 -16.72
CA TRP A 191 6.70 5.33 -15.57
C TRP A 191 6.08 4.35 -14.57
N PHE A 192 6.08 4.78 -13.32
CA PHE A 192 5.39 4.15 -12.19
C PHE A 192 4.76 5.27 -11.34
N PRO A 193 3.61 5.07 -10.69
CA PRO A 193 3.02 6.06 -9.80
C PRO A 193 3.80 6.16 -8.48
N PHE A 194 5.07 6.57 -8.60
CA PHE A 194 6.00 6.68 -7.47
C PHE A 194 5.43 7.56 -6.36
N VAL A 195 5.50 7.09 -5.14
CA VAL A 195 5.02 7.83 -3.97
C VAL A 195 5.78 9.15 -3.77
N GLY A 196 6.98 9.26 -4.31
CA GLY A 196 7.76 10.49 -4.35
C GLY A 196 7.10 11.61 -5.17
N LEU A 197 6.26 11.32 -6.15
CA LEU A 197 5.52 12.33 -6.93
C LEU A 197 4.30 12.83 -6.16
N LYS A 198 3.91 14.08 -6.39
CA LYS A 198 2.64 14.62 -5.85
C LYS A 198 1.45 13.83 -6.38
N PRO A 199 0.39 13.64 -5.58
CA PRO A 199 -0.82 12.96 -6.05
C PRO A 199 -1.41 13.58 -7.32
N THR A 200 -1.35 14.91 -7.46
CA THR A 200 -1.80 15.61 -8.67
C THR A 200 -1.01 15.20 -9.91
N THR A 201 0.32 15.13 -9.81
CA THR A 201 1.20 14.71 -10.93
C THR A 201 0.92 13.26 -11.31
N ILE A 202 0.69 12.37 -10.33
CA ILE A 202 0.35 10.99 -10.60
C ILE A 202 -1.03 10.88 -11.29
N LYS A 203 -2.03 11.64 -10.82
CA LYS A 203 -3.37 11.67 -11.43
C LYS A 203 -3.32 12.15 -12.89
N GLU A 204 -2.54 13.20 -13.15
CA GLU A 204 -2.32 13.69 -14.52
C GLU A 204 -1.68 12.60 -15.39
N MET A 205 -0.62 11.95 -14.89
CA MET A 205 0.06 10.87 -15.61
C MET A 205 -0.90 9.72 -15.97
N ILE A 206 -1.71 9.28 -15.02
CA ILE A 206 -2.72 8.25 -15.25
C ILE A 206 -3.79 8.75 -16.22
N GLY A 207 -4.21 10.01 -16.12
CA GLY A 207 -5.15 10.65 -17.03
C GLY A 207 -4.66 10.67 -18.48
N TRP A 208 -3.39 11.04 -18.71
CA TRP A 208 -2.76 11.02 -20.03
C TRP A 208 -2.77 9.61 -20.65
N VAL A 209 -2.35 8.62 -19.87
CA VAL A 209 -2.32 7.23 -20.31
C VAL A 209 -3.72 6.70 -20.65
N ASN A 210 -4.72 6.99 -19.81
CA ASN A 210 -6.11 6.60 -20.06
C ASN A 210 -6.70 7.29 -21.31
N SER A 211 -6.15 8.45 -21.72
CA SER A 211 -6.52 9.18 -22.91
C SER A 211 -5.65 8.81 -24.12
N ALA A 212 -4.88 7.72 -24.05
CA ALA A 212 -3.93 7.28 -25.07
C ALA A 212 -2.89 8.35 -25.45
N GLN A 213 -2.53 9.20 -24.50
CA GLN A 213 -1.50 10.23 -24.64
C GLN A 213 -0.23 9.84 -23.87
N SER A 214 0.87 10.56 -24.12
CA SER A 214 2.15 10.24 -23.50
C SER A 214 2.17 10.57 -22.01
N ALA A 215 2.57 9.62 -21.19
CA ALA A 215 2.87 9.85 -19.78
C ALA A 215 4.04 10.84 -19.57
N ASP A 216 4.85 11.09 -20.60
CA ASP A 216 6.01 11.99 -20.54
C ASP A 216 5.63 13.46 -20.39
N GLU A 217 4.37 13.82 -20.63
CA GLU A 217 3.84 15.16 -20.38
C GLU A 217 4.03 15.61 -18.93
N VAL A 218 4.16 14.67 -17.98
CA VAL A 218 4.43 15.01 -16.58
C VAL A 218 5.91 15.24 -16.26
N LEU A 219 6.82 14.97 -17.20
CA LEU A 219 8.27 15.01 -16.95
C LEU A 219 8.75 16.35 -16.34
N PRO A 220 8.36 17.53 -16.85
CA PRO A 220 8.82 18.80 -16.28
C PRO A 220 8.43 18.95 -14.80
N LYS A 221 7.19 18.58 -14.46
CA LYS A 221 6.70 18.61 -13.06
C LYS A 221 7.44 17.59 -12.20
N ALA A 222 7.60 16.38 -12.69
CA ALA A 222 8.30 15.32 -11.97
C ALA A 222 9.76 15.69 -11.70
N ALA A 223 10.46 16.28 -12.66
CA ALA A 223 11.83 16.75 -12.50
C ALA A 223 11.94 17.87 -11.46
N GLU A 224 11.02 18.84 -11.47
CA GLU A 224 10.95 19.89 -10.46
C GLU A 224 10.71 19.32 -9.06
N GLU A 225 9.75 18.39 -8.91
CA GLU A 225 9.44 17.73 -7.65
C GLU A 225 10.63 16.93 -7.11
N VAL A 226 11.37 16.23 -7.96
CA VAL A 226 12.59 15.51 -7.56
C VAL A 226 13.65 16.49 -7.10
N ARG A 227 13.93 17.58 -7.85
CA ARG A 227 14.90 18.62 -7.45
C ARG A 227 14.54 19.21 -6.09
N ALA A 228 13.29 19.56 -5.87
CA ALA A 228 12.84 20.14 -4.60
C ALA A 228 13.06 19.21 -3.39
N ARG A 229 13.07 17.87 -3.60
CA ARG A 229 13.26 16.88 -2.54
C ARG A 229 14.70 16.41 -2.34
N LEU A 230 15.61 16.70 -3.25
CA LEU A 230 17.01 16.24 -3.11
C LEU A 230 17.64 16.57 -1.75
N PRO A 231 17.44 17.76 -1.14
CA PRO A 231 18.00 18.03 0.18
C PRO A 231 17.50 17.06 1.28
N SER A 232 16.23 16.66 1.19
CA SER A 232 15.61 15.69 2.12
C SER A 232 16.12 14.27 1.85
N LEU A 233 16.23 13.88 0.58
CA LEU A 233 16.76 12.57 0.19
C LEU A 233 18.21 12.38 0.64
N ARG A 234 19.06 13.38 0.48
CA ARG A 234 20.48 13.35 0.97
C ARG A 234 20.56 13.14 2.48
N LYS A 235 19.68 13.78 3.26
CA LYS A 235 19.57 13.56 4.72
C LYS A 235 19.12 12.13 5.04
N LEU A 236 18.20 11.60 4.29
CA LEU A 236 17.68 10.25 4.42
C LEU A 236 18.77 9.22 4.13
N TRP A 237 19.52 9.38 3.04
CA TRP A 237 20.63 8.49 2.69
C TRP A 237 21.74 8.48 3.76
N ALA A 238 21.96 9.61 4.44
CA ALA A 238 22.91 9.70 5.53
C ALA A 238 22.48 8.94 6.80
N LYS A 239 21.17 8.87 7.06
CA LYS A 239 20.64 8.35 8.32
C LYS A 239 20.30 6.86 8.28
N HIS A 240 19.91 6.33 7.12
CA HIS A 240 19.39 4.97 7.02
C HIS A 240 20.46 3.97 6.59
N ALA A 241 20.66 2.90 7.38
CA ALA A 241 21.73 1.90 7.20
C ALA A 241 21.76 1.27 5.78
N VAL A 242 20.58 1.07 5.13
CA VAL A 242 20.52 0.53 3.77
C VAL A 242 21.20 1.45 2.75
N PHE A 243 21.21 2.75 2.98
CA PHE A 243 21.73 3.76 2.04
C PHE A 243 23.07 4.33 2.44
N SER A 244 23.48 4.25 3.71
CA SER A 244 24.68 4.92 4.23
C SER A 244 25.95 4.55 3.46
N ASP A 245 26.12 3.27 3.11
CA ASP A 245 27.26 2.79 2.32
C ASP A 245 27.26 3.30 0.87
N HIS A 246 26.11 3.74 0.40
CA HIS A 246 25.89 4.25 -0.96
C HIS A 246 25.85 5.78 -1.02
N LYS A 247 25.81 6.47 0.14
CA LYS A 247 25.54 7.91 0.23
C LYS A 247 26.42 8.75 -0.67
N VAL A 248 27.74 8.58 -0.61
CA VAL A 248 28.69 9.37 -1.40
C VAL A 248 28.42 9.27 -2.90
N ILE A 249 28.05 8.08 -3.36
CA ILE A 249 27.78 7.81 -4.77
C ILE A 249 26.40 8.32 -5.17
N LEU A 250 25.39 8.19 -4.29
CA LEU A 250 24.05 8.76 -4.50
C LEU A 250 24.09 10.28 -4.52
N ASP A 251 24.89 10.91 -3.64
CA ASP A 251 25.12 12.36 -3.65
C ASP A 251 25.76 12.79 -4.97
N ALA A 252 26.79 12.08 -5.46
CA ALA A 252 27.41 12.37 -6.74
C ALA A 252 26.40 12.26 -7.91
N ALA A 253 25.53 11.26 -7.91
CA ALA A 253 24.45 11.15 -8.92
C ALA A 253 23.51 12.35 -8.85
N ALA A 254 23.11 12.76 -7.63
CA ALA A 254 22.26 13.93 -7.42
C ALA A 254 22.92 15.23 -7.86
N ASP A 255 24.23 15.42 -7.61
CA ASP A 255 25.00 16.60 -8.08
C ASP A 255 25.00 16.67 -9.60
N ARG A 256 25.19 15.53 -10.29
CA ARG A 256 25.13 15.47 -11.76
C ARG A 256 23.73 15.75 -12.28
N PHE A 257 22.70 15.25 -11.62
CA PHE A 257 21.32 15.56 -11.94
C PHE A 257 21.02 17.06 -11.82
N GLU A 258 21.45 17.72 -10.74
CA GLU A 258 21.30 19.17 -10.54
C GLU A 258 22.07 19.99 -11.60
N ALA A 259 23.21 19.48 -12.02
CA ALA A 259 24.04 20.11 -13.07
C ALA A 259 23.53 19.87 -14.51
N GLY A 260 22.49 19.05 -14.71
CA GLY A 260 22.01 18.69 -16.04
C GLY A 260 22.91 17.70 -16.79
N ASP A 261 23.85 17.07 -16.10
CA ASP A 261 24.74 16.04 -16.67
C ASP A 261 24.06 14.67 -16.62
N TRP A 262 23.12 14.45 -17.54
CA TRP A 262 22.29 13.24 -17.55
C TRP A 262 23.11 11.98 -17.80
N ILE A 263 24.18 12.05 -18.59
CA ILE A 263 25.03 10.89 -18.86
C ILE A 263 25.68 10.42 -17.58
N ALA A 264 26.34 11.31 -16.84
CA ALA A 264 26.99 10.96 -15.60
C ALA A 264 25.96 10.56 -14.51
N ALA A 265 24.84 11.29 -14.38
CA ALA A 265 23.79 10.96 -13.42
C ALA A 265 23.26 9.53 -13.60
N ASN A 266 22.88 9.16 -14.82
CA ASN A 266 22.34 7.83 -15.13
C ASN A 266 23.39 6.73 -15.01
N SER A 267 24.62 6.97 -15.46
CA SER A 267 25.74 6.01 -15.34
C SER A 267 26.05 5.68 -13.86
N ILE A 268 25.80 6.61 -12.95
CA ILE A 268 26.01 6.43 -11.52
C ILE A 268 24.78 5.76 -10.87
N ILE A 269 23.55 6.28 -11.12
CA ILE A 269 22.37 5.89 -10.35
C ILE A 269 21.91 4.47 -10.66
N TYR A 270 21.86 4.08 -11.96
CA TYR A 270 21.32 2.76 -12.33
C TYR A 270 22.07 1.59 -11.72
N PRO A 271 23.41 1.49 -11.80
CA PRO A 271 24.12 0.42 -11.09
C PRO A 271 23.97 0.51 -9.56
N ARG A 272 23.79 1.73 -9.02
CA ARG A 272 23.71 1.94 -7.57
C ARG A 272 22.40 1.47 -6.96
N ILE A 273 21.29 1.57 -7.69
CA ILE A 273 20.00 1.02 -7.27
C ILE A 273 20.12 -0.49 -6.97
N GLU A 274 20.82 -1.25 -7.79
CA GLU A 274 21.05 -2.68 -7.50
C GLU A 274 21.82 -2.87 -6.18
N GLY A 275 22.82 -2.06 -5.92
CA GLY A 275 23.56 -2.08 -4.65
C GLY A 275 22.63 -1.82 -3.45
N VAL A 276 21.74 -0.85 -3.55
CA VAL A 276 20.72 -0.56 -2.53
C VAL A 276 19.77 -1.76 -2.35
N LEU A 277 19.26 -2.34 -3.44
CA LEU A 277 18.41 -3.53 -3.38
C LEU A 277 19.10 -4.73 -2.73
N ARG A 278 20.42 -4.89 -2.94
CA ARG A 278 21.23 -5.92 -2.24
C ARG A 278 21.30 -5.65 -0.74
N ASN A 279 21.43 -4.39 -0.31
CA ASN A 279 21.39 -4.06 1.11
C ASN A 279 20.00 -4.29 1.71
N VAL A 280 18.91 -3.98 0.97
CA VAL A 280 17.53 -4.31 1.39
C VAL A 280 17.37 -5.81 1.59
N SER A 281 17.88 -6.64 0.67
CA SER A 281 17.74 -8.09 0.76
C SER A 281 18.51 -8.72 1.92
N LYS A 282 19.58 -8.08 2.41
CA LYS A 282 20.29 -8.53 3.62
C LYS A 282 19.39 -8.49 4.86
N LEU A 283 18.38 -7.61 4.90
CA LEU A 283 17.39 -7.57 5.99
C LEU A 283 16.57 -8.87 6.09
N SER A 284 16.48 -9.63 5.00
CA SER A 284 15.80 -10.92 4.94
C SER A 284 16.75 -12.14 4.86
N ASN A 285 18.04 -11.98 5.25
CA ASN A 285 19.07 -13.04 5.30
C ASN A 285 19.30 -13.81 3.98
N GLN A 286 19.14 -13.18 2.83
CA GLN A 286 19.35 -13.81 1.54
C GLN A 286 20.83 -13.69 1.09
N VAL A 287 21.46 -14.81 0.70
CA VAL A 287 22.91 -14.89 0.43
C VAL A 287 23.26 -14.82 -1.07
N ARG A 288 22.41 -15.34 -1.96
CA ARG A 288 22.60 -15.29 -3.42
C ARG A 288 21.36 -14.68 -4.05
N LEU A 289 21.55 -13.64 -4.88
CA LEU A 289 20.45 -12.85 -5.37
C LEU A 289 20.53 -12.70 -6.89
N THR A 290 19.61 -13.35 -7.56
CA THR A 290 19.27 -13.08 -8.95
C THR A 290 18.54 -11.72 -9.05
N GLN A 291 18.47 -11.14 -10.23
CA GLN A 291 17.72 -9.90 -10.45
C GLN A 291 16.24 -10.03 -10.06
N SER A 292 15.65 -11.20 -10.29
CA SER A 292 14.27 -11.49 -9.86
C SER A 292 14.10 -11.46 -8.34
N GLU A 293 15.07 -11.97 -7.59
CA GLU A 293 15.08 -11.93 -6.12
C GLU A 293 15.33 -10.51 -5.60
N LEU A 294 16.21 -9.76 -6.24
CA LEU A 294 16.45 -8.35 -5.92
C LEU A 294 15.19 -7.49 -6.14
N ALA A 295 14.44 -7.74 -7.21
CA ALA A 295 13.19 -7.05 -7.46
C ALA A 295 12.11 -7.34 -6.38
N LYS A 296 12.17 -8.51 -5.72
CA LYS A 296 11.29 -8.87 -4.60
C LYS A 296 11.73 -8.28 -3.26
N ALA A 297 12.98 -7.85 -3.14
CA ALA A 297 13.54 -7.43 -1.86
C ALA A 297 12.72 -6.31 -1.17
N PRO A 298 12.23 -5.24 -1.84
CA PRO A 298 11.40 -4.24 -1.21
C PRO A 298 10.08 -4.80 -0.67
N LEU A 299 9.42 -5.70 -1.43
CA LEU A 299 8.19 -6.34 -0.99
C LEU A 299 8.41 -7.20 0.26
N LEU A 300 9.48 -7.99 0.30
CA LEU A 300 9.79 -8.87 1.43
C LEU A 300 10.20 -8.07 2.68
N ALA A 301 10.93 -6.97 2.52
CA ALA A 301 11.36 -6.13 3.63
C ALA A 301 10.20 -5.36 4.27
N SER A 302 9.22 -4.96 3.47
CA SER A 302 8.15 -4.07 3.92
C SER A 302 7.08 -4.76 4.75
N GLY A 303 6.85 -6.06 4.55
CA GLY A 303 5.66 -6.74 5.08
C GLY A 303 4.33 -6.12 4.60
N LEU A 304 4.37 -5.22 3.61
CA LEU A 304 3.22 -4.50 3.09
C LEU A 304 2.31 -5.42 2.29
N THR A 305 1.03 -5.10 2.31
CA THR A 305 0.01 -5.84 1.58
C THR A 305 -0.39 -5.16 0.29
N ARG A 306 -1.30 -5.82 -0.44
CA ARG A 306 -1.89 -5.28 -1.68
C ARG A 306 -2.60 -3.93 -1.49
N SER A 307 -3.02 -3.61 -0.28
CA SER A 307 -3.78 -2.38 0.05
C SER A 307 -2.92 -1.14 0.23
N SER A 308 -1.59 -1.27 0.24
CA SER A 308 -0.69 -0.12 0.38
C SER A 308 -0.65 0.73 -0.89
N ARG A 309 -0.60 2.07 -0.73
CA ARG A 309 -0.33 3.01 -1.83
C ARG A 309 1.03 2.76 -2.50
N LEU A 310 1.95 2.11 -1.81
CA LEU A 310 3.26 1.74 -2.36
C LEU A 310 3.17 0.69 -3.47
N LEU A 311 2.00 0.07 -3.65
CA LEU A 311 1.71 -0.91 -4.70
C LEU A 311 2.80 -2.00 -4.80
N PRO A 312 3.12 -2.70 -3.71
CA PRO A 312 4.35 -3.46 -3.61
C PRO A 312 4.51 -4.56 -4.67
N GLN A 313 3.42 -5.22 -5.08
CA GLN A 313 3.46 -6.23 -6.16
C GLN A 313 3.71 -5.58 -7.52
N MET A 314 3.08 -4.44 -7.78
CA MET A 314 3.27 -3.70 -9.03
C MET A 314 4.66 -3.06 -9.08
N PHE A 315 5.20 -2.60 -7.94
CA PHE A 315 6.58 -2.11 -7.89
C PHE A 315 7.60 -3.22 -8.10
N GLN A 316 7.37 -4.41 -7.54
CA GLN A 316 8.19 -5.59 -7.85
C GLN A 316 8.17 -5.89 -9.36
N LYS A 317 6.97 -5.92 -9.97
CA LYS A 317 6.80 -6.13 -11.41
C LYS A 317 7.52 -5.06 -12.22
N TYR A 318 7.40 -3.79 -11.83
CA TYR A 318 8.10 -2.67 -12.45
C TYR A 318 9.62 -2.83 -12.39
N LEU A 319 10.17 -3.23 -11.24
CA LEU A 319 11.61 -3.50 -11.13
C LEU A 319 12.04 -4.64 -12.05
N GLN A 320 11.23 -5.69 -12.20
CA GLN A 320 11.55 -6.83 -13.08
C GLN A 320 11.49 -6.46 -14.56
N GLU A 321 10.43 -5.79 -14.99
CA GLU A 321 10.11 -5.55 -16.40
C GLU A 321 10.74 -4.27 -16.95
N VAL A 322 11.01 -3.27 -16.11
CA VAL A 322 11.52 -1.96 -16.52
C VAL A 322 12.95 -1.73 -16.06
N TYR A 323 13.21 -1.84 -14.77
CA TYR A 323 14.55 -1.55 -14.23
C TYR A 323 15.57 -2.65 -14.57
N PHE A 324 15.20 -3.92 -14.43
CA PHE A 324 16.01 -5.09 -14.82
C PHE A 324 15.71 -5.61 -16.22
N GLU A 325 15.07 -4.82 -17.07
CA GLU A 325 14.77 -5.20 -18.45
C GLU A 325 16.02 -5.76 -19.14
N THR A 326 15.87 -6.92 -19.77
CA THR A 326 16.91 -7.51 -20.60
C THR A 326 17.00 -6.76 -21.93
N PHE A 327 18.20 -6.52 -22.42
CA PHE A 327 18.41 -5.86 -23.69
C PHE A 327 18.79 -6.87 -24.77
N ASP A 328 18.41 -6.58 -26.02
CA ASP A 328 18.95 -7.27 -27.19
C ASP A 328 20.31 -6.65 -27.54
N PRO A 329 21.43 -7.39 -27.50
CA PRO A 329 22.75 -6.85 -27.85
C PRO A 329 22.82 -6.28 -29.27
N LYS A 330 21.93 -6.72 -30.18
CA LYS A 330 21.86 -6.26 -31.57
C LYS A 330 21.01 -5.01 -31.75
N ASN A 331 20.12 -4.71 -30.77
CA ASN A 331 19.24 -3.55 -30.81
C ASN A 331 19.04 -3.01 -29.39
N PRO A 332 20.08 -2.42 -28.77
CA PRO A 332 19.98 -1.83 -27.44
C PRO A 332 19.15 -0.55 -27.51
N SER A 333 17.87 -0.62 -27.19
CA SER A 333 16.94 0.49 -27.42
C SER A 333 16.49 1.22 -26.14
N ASN A 334 16.74 0.67 -24.95
CA ASN A 334 16.19 1.24 -23.73
C ASN A 334 17.23 1.32 -22.60
N ILE A 335 17.15 2.41 -21.81
CA ILE A 335 17.93 2.50 -20.59
C ILE A 335 17.34 1.57 -19.52
N SER A 336 18.16 0.68 -19.03
CA SER A 336 17.87 -0.24 -17.93
C SER A 336 19.15 -0.46 -17.12
N ARG A 337 19.05 -1.11 -15.96
CA ARG A 337 20.26 -1.51 -15.22
C ARG A 337 21.20 -2.36 -16.09
N ASN A 338 20.62 -3.24 -16.89
CA ASN A 338 21.40 -4.16 -17.72
C ASN A 338 22.09 -3.45 -18.87
N SER A 339 21.39 -2.57 -19.60
CA SER A 339 21.99 -1.82 -20.73
C SER A 339 23.09 -0.86 -20.25
N VAL A 340 22.88 -0.16 -19.14
CA VAL A 340 23.90 0.72 -18.54
C VAL A 340 25.08 -0.08 -18.00
N GLY A 341 24.81 -1.17 -17.26
CA GLY A 341 25.85 -1.98 -16.64
C GLY A 341 26.74 -2.73 -17.63
N HIS A 342 26.22 -3.06 -18.82
CA HIS A 342 26.97 -3.66 -19.91
C HIS A 342 27.54 -2.67 -20.92
N GLY A 343 27.28 -1.36 -20.74
CA GLY A 343 27.80 -0.31 -21.59
C GLY A 343 27.21 -0.30 -23.02
N VAL A 344 25.99 -0.80 -23.18
CA VAL A 344 25.31 -0.92 -24.50
C VAL A 344 24.18 0.10 -24.68
N ALA A 345 23.81 0.85 -23.64
CA ALA A 345 22.81 1.92 -23.75
C ALA A 345 23.33 3.03 -24.68
N SER A 346 22.50 3.48 -25.62
CA SER A 346 22.85 4.60 -26.52
C SER A 346 22.87 5.94 -25.76
N ALA A 347 23.62 6.91 -26.26
CA ALA A 347 23.76 8.22 -25.61
C ALA A 347 22.41 8.94 -25.43
N ASP A 348 21.48 8.79 -26.37
CA ASP A 348 20.16 9.43 -26.35
C ASP A 348 19.26 8.91 -25.21
N GLU A 349 19.53 7.71 -24.73
CA GLU A 349 18.80 7.11 -23.62
C GLU A 349 19.20 7.70 -22.24
N PHE A 350 20.38 8.31 -22.13
CA PHE A 350 20.85 8.98 -20.92
C PHE A 350 20.18 10.35 -20.78
N SER A 351 18.87 10.34 -20.56
CA SER A 351 18.01 11.52 -20.55
C SER A 351 17.69 12.02 -19.13
N GLU A 352 17.14 13.25 -19.04
CA GLU A 352 16.58 13.77 -17.79
C GLU A 352 15.53 12.83 -17.21
N LYS A 353 14.64 12.28 -18.06
CA LYS A 353 13.61 11.33 -17.67
C LYS A 353 14.20 10.12 -16.96
N ALA A 354 15.23 9.53 -17.51
CA ALA A 354 15.90 8.37 -16.93
C ALA A 354 16.50 8.71 -15.54
N ALA A 355 17.12 9.87 -15.39
CA ALA A 355 17.68 10.30 -14.12
C ALA A 355 16.60 10.57 -13.06
N VAL A 356 15.48 11.20 -13.45
CA VAL A 356 14.29 11.39 -12.59
C VAL A 356 13.76 10.05 -12.12
N ILE A 357 13.56 9.09 -13.03
CA ILE A 357 13.08 7.74 -12.69
C ILE A 357 14.05 7.02 -11.76
N GLY A 358 15.35 7.08 -12.02
CA GLY A 358 16.36 6.47 -11.15
C GLY A 358 16.30 6.98 -9.71
N LEU A 359 16.19 8.30 -9.52
CA LEU A 359 16.05 8.91 -8.20
C LEU A 359 14.72 8.53 -7.52
N LEU A 360 13.62 8.47 -8.29
CA LEU A 360 12.32 8.04 -7.79
C LEU A 360 12.30 6.56 -7.36
N ILE A 361 13.02 5.68 -8.07
CA ILE A 361 13.19 4.28 -7.66
C ILE A 361 13.90 4.19 -6.30
N VAL A 362 14.99 4.95 -6.09
CA VAL A 362 15.72 4.97 -4.82
C VAL A 362 14.80 5.44 -3.69
N GLU A 363 14.01 6.49 -3.91
CA GLU A 363 13.05 7.00 -2.94
C GLU A 363 11.92 5.99 -2.67
N GLN A 364 11.37 5.35 -3.70
CA GLN A 364 10.35 4.32 -3.55
C GLN A 364 10.85 3.14 -2.72
N VAL A 365 12.08 2.69 -2.94
CA VAL A 365 12.70 1.63 -2.13
C VAL A 365 12.76 2.02 -0.65
N PHE A 366 13.08 3.28 -0.33
CA PHE A 366 13.08 3.74 1.07
C PHE A 366 11.72 3.55 1.74
N PHE A 367 10.63 3.92 1.07
CA PHE A 367 9.31 3.78 1.64
C PHE A 367 8.86 2.32 1.85
N HIS A 368 9.51 1.35 1.21
CA HIS A 368 9.29 -0.07 1.47
C HIS A 368 10.06 -0.59 2.68
N LEU A 369 10.96 0.19 3.27
CA LEU A 369 11.68 -0.26 4.46
C LEU A 369 10.81 -0.18 5.70
N PRO A 370 11.01 -1.09 6.68
CA PRO A 370 10.34 -0.99 7.97
C PRO A 370 10.58 0.37 8.60
N SER A 371 9.55 0.92 9.25
CA SER A 371 9.74 2.13 10.07
C SER A 371 10.79 1.84 11.15
N ALA A 372 11.72 2.77 11.36
CA ALA A 372 12.66 2.64 12.47
C ALA A 372 11.84 2.62 13.78
N THR A 373 11.88 1.49 14.47
CA THR A 373 11.26 1.30 15.81
C THR A 373 12.00 2.11 16.85
#